data_a54f98e5dd5396f1386f8c1f7be0eeeb
#
_entry.id   a54f98e5dd5396f1386f8c1f7be0eeeb
#
_cell.length_a   1.000
_cell.length_b   1.000
_cell.length_c   1.000
_cell.angle_alpha   90.00
_cell.angle_beta   90.00
_cell.angle_gamma   90.00
#
_symmetry.space_group_name_H-M   'P 1'
#
loop_
_entity.id
_entity.type
_entity.pdbx_description
1 polymer ?
#
loop_
_entity_poly.entity_id
_entity_poly.type
_entity_poly.pdbx_seq_one_letter_code
_entity_poly.pdbx_strand_id
1 'polypeptide(L)'
;MKRMFLFIFISYLFVLIGCSPEPSEKVSRYQENNEIIGEEREDLIGEISDTIYHSVDRSNSDAEELMISPPDRKGESIIPSEGRYTISAGVFEDPPQSGRLLVYDENEVLLIDELLDFSYGVSSVTVDLNGSHTVHVDGLDQAFLTPAATEISNELTAGIWEVGKDIEAGSYAVIPADFSFGYLQIFEEGELPRVFEFLNSSPESAINVQLQLKDGQKLKISRLEMLQFEEQS
;
A
#
# COMPACT_ATOMS: atom_id res chain seq x y z
N MET A 1 3.81 62.41 27.81
CA MET A 1 4.75 61.42 27.26
C MET A 1 4.43 59.96 27.62
N LYS A 2 4.12 59.59 28.88
CA LYS A 2 3.79 58.19 29.23
C LYS A 2 2.57 57.58 28.52
N ARG A 3 1.53 58.38 28.22
CA ARG A 3 0.32 57.86 27.51
C ARG A 3 0.53 57.64 26.01
N MET A 4 1.44 58.35 25.39
CA MET A 4 1.77 58.23 23.98
C MET A 4 2.59 56.94 23.71
N PHE A 5 3.48 56.59 24.62
CA PHE A 5 4.24 55.32 24.56
C PHE A 5 3.35 54.09 24.70
N LEU A 6 2.30 54.16 25.48
CA LEU A 6 1.35 53.07 25.67
C LEU A 6 0.57 52.75 24.37
N PHE A 7 0.15 53.77 23.64
CA PHE A 7 -0.55 53.61 22.36
C PHE A 7 0.35 53.02 21.26
N ILE A 8 1.62 53.41 21.21
CA ILE A 8 2.59 52.84 20.25
C ILE A 8 2.85 51.36 20.56
N PHE A 9 2.93 50.98 21.85
CA PHE A 9 3.15 49.57 22.24
C PHE A 9 1.95 48.68 21.93
N ILE A 10 0.73 49.17 22.13
CA ILE A 10 -0.51 48.45 21.76
C ILE A 10 -0.65 48.30 20.25
N SER A 11 -0.26 49.36 19.46
CA SER A 11 -0.27 49.30 18.01
C SER A 11 0.75 48.25 17.47
N TYR A 12 1.90 48.08 18.12
CA TYR A 12 2.90 47.06 17.75
C TYR A 12 2.46 45.64 18.08
N LEU A 13 1.63 45.43 19.13
CA LEU A 13 1.08 44.13 19.45
C LEU A 13 0.07 43.65 18.41
N PHE A 14 -0.67 44.52 17.77
CA PHE A 14 -1.62 44.17 16.70
C PHE A 14 -0.95 43.83 15.36
N VAL A 15 0.28 44.26 15.12
CA VAL A 15 1.04 43.90 13.91
C VAL A 15 1.65 42.49 14.01
N LEU A 16 1.75 41.91 15.23
CA LEU A 16 2.25 40.55 15.47
C LEU A 16 1.17 39.47 15.37
N ILE A 17 -0.09 39.83 15.18
CA ILE A 17 -1.13 38.92 14.72
C ILE A 17 -0.92 38.75 13.21
N GLY A 18 0.26 38.26 12.83
CA GLY A 18 0.60 37.96 11.45
C GLY A 18 -0.34 36.84 10.97
N CYS A 19 -0.96 37.02 9.82
CA CYS A 19 -1.62 35.95 9.09
C CYS A 19 -0.73 34.73 9.14
N SER A 20 -1.15 33.71 9.82
CA SER A 20 -0.61 32.36 9.55
C SER A 20 -0.88 32.12 8.07
N PRO A 21 0.12 31.90 7.22
CA PRO A 21 -0.14 31.59 5.83
C PRO A 21 -1.08 30.38 5.81
N GLU A 22 -2.12 30.44 4.98
CA GLU A 22 -2.97 29.28 4.76
C GLU A 22 -2.07 28.09 4.38
N PRO A 23 -2.31 26.90 4.93
CA PRO A 23 -1.54 25.73 4.57
C PRO A 23 -1.64 25.50 3.05
N SER A 24 -0.56 25.06 2.42
CA SER A 24 -0.62 24.66 1.01
C SER A 24 -1.61 23.50 0.83
N GLU A 25 -2.15 23.32 -0.38
CA GLU A 25 -3.07 22.23 -0.68
C GLU A 25 -2.50 20.87 -0.24
N LYS A 26 -1.20 20.66 -0.48
CA LYS A 26 -0.46 19.48 -0.05
C LYS A 26 -0.55 19.25 1.47
N VAL A 27 -0.29 20.29 2.24
CA VAL A 27 -0.35 20.20 3.71
C VAL A 27 -1.79 19.94 4.17
N SER A 28 -2.78 20.62 3.56
CA SER A 28 -4.19 20.43 3.90
C SER A 28 -4.65 19.00 3.62
N ARG A 29 -4.36 18.45 2.43
CA ARG A 29 -4.73 17.07 2.06
C ARG A 29 -4.11 16.04 3.01
N TYR A 30 -2.85 16.22 3.34
CA TYR A 30 -2.18 15.33 4.27
C TYR A 30 -2.74 15.42 5.70
N GLN A 31 -2.99 16.64 6.20
CA GLN A 31 -3.57 16.83 7.53
C GLN A 31 -5.02 16.34 7.65
N GLU A 32 -5.79 16.43 6.59
CA GLU A 32 -7.20 16.01 6.58
C GLU A 32 -7.36 14.49 6.43
N ASN A 33 -6.52 13.84 5.63
CA ASN A 33 -6.73 12.46 5.26
C ASN A 33 -5.44 11.66 4.94
N ASN A 34 -4.28 12.11 5.35
CA ASN A 34 -2.97 11.50 5.04
C ASN A 34 -2.75 11.27 3.52
N GLU A 35 -3.42 12.04 2.66
CA GLU A 35 -3.29 11.91 1.22
C GLU A 35 -2.03 12.63 0.72
N ILE A 36 -1.15 11.90 0.04
CA ILE A 36 0.06 12.42 -0.57
C ILE A 36 -0.25 12.86 -2.00
N ILE A 37 0.11 14.11 -2.34
CA ILE A 37 -0.06 14.68 -3.69
C ILE A 37 1.24 15.34 -4.19
N GLY A 38 1.30 15.62 -5.50
CA GLY A 38 2.45 16.24 -6.16
C GLY A 38 3.60 15.28 -6.42
N GLU A 39 4.84 15.79 -6.49
CA GLU A 39 6.02 15.01 -6.85
C GLU A 39 6.23 13.79 -5.95
N GLU A 40 5.97 13.88 -4.66
CA GLU A 40 6.12 12.76 -3.72
C GLU A 40 5.16 11.60 -4.05
N ARG A 41 3.94 11.92 -4.51
CA ARG A 41 3.01 10.90 -5.00
C ARG A 41 3.59 10.22 -6.24
N GLU A 42 4.13 11.00 -7.18
CA GLU A 42 4.73 10.48 -8.42
C GLU A 42 5.93 9.58 -8.13
N ASP A 43 6.78 9.99 -7.19
CA ASP A 43 7.93 9.19 -6.74
C ASP A 43 7.50 7.86 -6.08
N LEU A 44 6.41 7.86 -5.29
CA LEU A 44 5.88 6.67 -4.62
C LEU A 44 5.19 5.70 -5.58
N ILE A 45 4.56 6.22 -6.64
CA ILE A 45 3.87 5.40 -7.65
C ILE A 45 4.90 4.82 -8.62
N GLY A 46 5.86 5.61 -9.07
CA GLY A 46 6.81 5.25 -10.12
C GLY A 46 6.13 5.02 -11.47
N GLU A 47 6.68 4.10 -12.26
CA GLU A 47 6.07 3.65 -13.52
C GLU A 47 4.89 2.73 -13.21
N ILE A 48 3.76 2.96 -13.89
CA ILE A 48 2.53 2.18 -13.70
C ILE A 48 2.48 1.12 -14.79
N SER A 49 2.42 -0.15 -14.40
CA SER A 49 2.13 -1.23 -15.32
C SER A 49 0.66 -1.21 -15.75
N ASP A 50 0.41 -1.22 -17.04
CA ASP A 50 -0.95 -1.32 -17.58
C ASP A 50 -1.64 -2.63 -17.15
N THR A 51 -0.86 -3.66 -16.83
CA THR A 51 -1.40 -4.97 -16.41
C THR A 51 -2.12 -4.91 -15.05
N ILE A 52 -1.89 -3.87 -14.25
CA ILE A 52 -2.63 -3.68 -12.98
C ILE A 52 -4.14 -3.58 -13.22
N TYR A 53 -4.57 -3.08 -14.39
CA TYR A 53 -5.99 -2.94 -14.74
C TYR A 53 -6.58 -4.20 -15.39
N HIS A 54 -5.74 -5.15 -15.79
CA HIS A 54 -6.20 -6.36 -16.47
C HIS A 54 -6.94 -7.29 -15.50
N SER A 55 -7.94 -7.99 -16.03
CA SER A 55 -8.59 -9.08 -15.32
C SER A 55 -7.78 -10.36 -15.47
N VAL A 56 -7.63 -11.10 -14.39
CA VAL A 56 -7.01 -12.42 -14.33
C VAL A 56 -8.10 -13.45 -14.03
N ASP A 57 -7.99 -14.66 -14.61
CA ASP A 57 -8.87 -15.76 -14.25
C ASP A 57 -8.51 -16.28 -12.83
N ARG A 58 -9.37 -15.95 -11.87
CA ARG A 58 -9.21 -16.35 -10.46
C ARG A 58 -9.85 -17.71 -10.14
N SER A 59 -10.28 -18.47 -11.15
CA SER A 59 -10.75 -19.86 -10.94
C SER A 59 -9.61 -20.76 -10.47
N ASN A 60 -8.37 -20.34 -10.69
CA ASN A 60 -7.14 -21.04 -10.35
C ASN A 60 -7.08 -22.46 -10.97
N SER A 61 -7.73 -22.65 -12.14
CA SER A 61 -7.83 -23.98 -12.79
C SER A 61 -6.46 -24.57 -13.14
N ASP A 62 -5.51 -23.72 -13.49
CA ASP A 62 -4.14 -24.07 -13.89
C ASP A 62 -3.08 -23.61 -12.86
N ALA A 63 -3.52 -22.96 -11.78
CA ALA A 63 -2.65 -22.49 -10.73
C ALA A 63 -2.21 -23.65 -9.82
N GLU A 64 -0.92 -23.76 -9.60
CA GLU A 64 -0.31 -24.80 -8.75
C GLU A 64 0.44 -24.15 -7.58
N GLU A 65 0.56 -24.89 -6.49
CA GLU A 65 1.47 -24.50 -5.41
C GLU A 65 2.92 -24.63 -5.90
N LEU A 66 3.67 -23.51 -5.82
CA LEU A 66 5.05 -23.45 -6.26
C LEU A 66 5.97 -23.05 -5.10
N MET A 67 7.18 -23.58 -5.12
CA MET A 67 8.25 -23.23 -4.19
C MET A 67 9.41 -22.63 -4.98
N ILE A 68 9.85 -21.45 -4.56
CA ILE A 68 11.08 -20.79 -5.04
C ILE A 68 12.15 -21.04 -3.98
N SER A 69 13.34 -21.51 -4.40
CA SER A 69 14.46 -21.80 -3.51
C SER A 69 15.74 -21.20 -4.08
N PRO A 70 15.97 -19.88 -3.89
CA PRO A 70 17.09 -19.18 -4.51
C PRO A 70 18.44 -19.78 -4.10
N PRO A 71 19.29 -20.16 -5.07
CA PRO A 71 20.62 -20.70 -4.77
C PRO A 71 21.46 -19.67 -4.00
N ASP A 72 22.00 -20.08 -2.83
CA ASP A 72 22.79 -19.19 -1.95
C ASP A 72 22.09 -17.87 -1.64
N ARG A 73 20.73 -17.82 -1.65
CA ARG A 73 19.91 -16.60 -1.47
C ARG A 73 20.17 -15.47 -2.48
N LYS A 74 20.77 -15.79 -3.63
CA LYS A 74 21.18 -14.78 -4.62
C LYS A 74 20.06 -14.31 -5.55
N GLY A 75 18.89 -14.89 -5.40
CA GLY A 75 17.72 -14.59 -6.19
C GLY A 75 17.40 -15.67 -7.22
N GLU A 76 16.10 -15.91 -7.37
CA GLU A 76 15.51 -16.79 -8.36
C GLU A 76 14.24 -16.17 -8.90
N SER A 77 13.98 -16.37 -10.17
CA SER A 77 12.80 -15.85 -10.86
C SER A 77 12.02 -16.99 -11.49
N ILE A 78 10.70 -16.93 -11.37
CA ILE A 78 9.77 -17.86 -12.05
C ILE A 78 8.65 -17.08 -12.73
N ILE A 79 8.00 -17.72 -13.71
CA ILE A 79 6.76 -17.24 -14.34
C ILE A 79 5.68 -18.27 -14.01
N PRO A 80 4.80 -17.98 -13.02
CA PRO A 80 3.71 -18.86 -12.63
C PRO A 80 2.62 -18.92 -13.71
N SER A 81 1.79 -19.97 -13.68
CA SER A 81 0.54 -19.99 -14.45
C SER A 81 -0.39 -18.88 -14.01
N GLU A 82 -1.33 -18.49 -14.90
CA GLU A 82 -2.37 -17.50 -14.57
C GLU A 82 -3.17 -17.93 -13.35
N GLY A 83 -3.42 -16.97 -12.44
CA GLY A 83 -4.20 -17.21 -11.23
C GLY A 83 -3.97 -16.14 -10.16
N ARG A 84 -4.69 -16.31 -9.05
CA ARG A 84 -4.51 -15.55 -7.83
C ARG A 84 -3.62 -16.31 -6.86
N TYR A 85 -2.60 -15.64 -6.34
CA TYR A 85 -1.64 -16.27 -5.43
C TYR A 85 -1.43 -15.44 -4.16
N THR A 86 -1.21 -16.15 -3.07
CA THR A 86 -0.56 -15.61 -1.88
C THR A 86 0.90 -16.06 -1.88
N ILE A 87 1.83 -15.11 -1.79
CA ILE A 87 3.27 -15.34 -1.79
C ILE A 87 3.78 -15.08 -0.38
N SER A 88 4.46 -16.04 0.24
CA SER A 88 4.98 -15.95 1.60
C SER A 88 6.40 -16.50 1.71
N ALA A 89 7.13 -16.04 2.72
CA ALA A 89 8.41 -16.67 3.09
C ALA A 89 8.18 -18.03 3.73
N GLY A 90 9.17 -18.92 3.63
CA GLY A 90 9.19 -20.19 4.36
C GLY A 90 9.22 -19.98 5.88
N VAL A 91 8.30 -20.61 6.58
CA VAL A 91 7.97 -20.30 8.00
C VAL A 91 8.94 -20.93 9.01
N PHE A 92 9.90 -21.77 8.58
CA PHE A 92 10.54 -22.73 9.50
C PHE A 92 12.03 -22.53 9.75
N GLU A 93 12.52 -21.27 9.70
CA GLU A 93 13.92 -21.05 9.99
C GLU A 93 14.15 -20.26 11.28
N ASP A 94 15.05 -20.75 12.08
CA ASP A 94 15.60 -20.07 13.25
C ASP A 94 17.10 -19.78 12.97
N PRO A 95 17.48 -18.51 12.76
CA PRO A 95 16.64 -17.28 12.85
C PRO A 95 15.70 -17.08 11.66
N PRO A 96 14.61 -16.31 11.87
CA PRO A 96 13.71 -15.90 10.78
C PRO A 96 14.48 -15.20 9.67
N GLN A 97 14.10 -15.44 8.44
CA GLN A 97 14.74 -14.83 7.28
C GLN A 97 13.96 -13.64 6.78
N SER A 98 14.70 -12.70 6.22
CA SER A 98 14.15 -11.55 5.51
C SER A 98 14.60 -11.61 4.06
N GLY A 99 13.69 -11.41 3.14
CA GLY A 99 14.02 -11.39 1.73
C GLY A 99 13.09 -10.48 0.94
N ARG A 100 13.53 -10.16 -0.26
CA ARG A 100 12.81 -9.26 -1.14
C ARG A 100 11.96 -10.05 -2.11
N LEU A 101 10.71 -9.64 -2.24
CA LEU A 101 9.77 -10.11 -3.27
C LEU A 101 9.56 -8.99 -4.29
N LEU A 102 9.80 -9.31 -5.55
CA LEU A 102 9.54 -8.43 -6.69
C LEU A 102 8.60 -9.15 -7.66
N VAL A 103 7.59 -8.45 -8.14
CA VAL A 103 6.74 -8.93 -9.23
C VAL A 103 6.80 -7.91 -10.36
N TYR A 104 7.13 -8.38 -11.56
CA TYR A 104 7.22 -7.58 -12.77
C TYR A 104 6.19 -8.04 -13.81
N ASP A 105 5.74 -7.11 -14.63
CA ASP A 105 5.00 -7.43 -15.84
C ASP A 105 5.90 -7.89 -16.99
N GLU A 106 5.32 -8.18 -18.16
CA GLU A 106 6.04 -8.59 -19.36
C GLU A 106 6.97 -7.51 -19.95
N ASN A 107 6.82 -6.25 -19.54
CA ASN A 107 7.65 -5.11 -19.95
C ASN A 107 8.70 -4.75 -18.90
N GLU A 108 8.90 -5.60 -17.89
CA GLU A 108 9.80 -5.37 -16.75
C GLU A 108 9.37 -4.18 -15.86
N VAL A 109 8.09 -3.74 -15.93
CA VAL A 109 7.56 -2.73 -15.03
C VAL A 109 7.17 -3.38 -13.69
N LEU A 110 7.56 -2.75 -12.60
CA LEU A 110 7.43 -3.29 -11.24
C LEU A 110 5.98 -3.15 -10.72
N LEU A 111 5.35 -4.27 -10.42
CA LEU A 111 4.02 -4.34 -9.80
C LEU A 111 4.10 -4.38 -8.26
N ILE A 112 5.01 -5.20 -7.74
CA ILE A 112 5.21 -5.43 -6.29
C ILE A 112 6.69 -5.29 -5.96
N ASP A 113 7.00 -4.61 -4.85
CA ASP A 113 8.31 -4.54 -4.19
C ASP A 113 8.08 -4.58 -2.68
N GLU A 114 8.23 -5.77 -2.09
CA GLU A 114 7.97 -5.99 -0.66
C GLU A 114 9.12 -6.72 0.02
N LEU A 115 9.29 -6.42 1.29
CA LEU A 115 10.14 -7.18 2.18
C LEU A 115 9.28 -8.26 2.87
N LEU A 116 9.52 -9.52 2.53
CA LEU A 116 8.93 -10.65 3.25
C LEU A 116 9.72 -10.88 4.54
N ASP A 117 9.12 -10.54 5.66
CA ASP A 117 9.73 -10.64 6.99
C ASP A 117 8.66 -10.56 8.07
N PHE A 118 8.67 -11.50 9.03
CA PHE A 118 7.68 -11.54 10.11
C PHE A 118 7.84 -10.46 11.18
N SER A 119 8.95 -9.71 11.18
CA SER A 119 9.27 -8.73 12.22
C SER A 119 9.29 -7.30 11.71
N TYR A 120 9.74 -7.10 10.47
CA TYR A 120 10.03 -5.76 9.91
C TYR A 120 9.43 -5.55 8.50
N GLY A 121 8.81 -6.55 7.93
CA GLY A 121 8.19 -6.53 6.62
C GLY A 121 6.73 -6.96 6.67
N VAL A 122 6.31 -7.66 5.63
CA VAL A 122 5.00 -8.29 5.55
C VAL A 122 5.14 -9.82 5.56
N SER A 123 4.20 -10.52 6.16
CA SER A 123 4.25 -11.99 6.23
C SER A 123 3.94 -12.63 4.89
N SER A 124 3.10 -11.97 4.09
CA SER A 124 2.68 -12.45 2.78
C SER A 124 2.16 -11.33 1.89
N VAL A 125 2.09 -11.60 0.59
CA VAL A 125 1.56 -10.71 -0.44
C VAL A 125 0.56 -11.47 -1.29
N THR A 126 -0.63 -10.88 -1.49
CA THR A 126 -1.65 -11.45 -2.40
C THR A 126 -1.71 -10.66 -3.70
N VAL A 127 -1.62 -11.36 -4.84
CA VAL A 127 -1.56 -10.73 -6.16
C VAL A 127 -2.17 -11.63 -7.24
N ASP A 128 -2.76 -11.00 -8.27
CA ASP A 128 -3.21 -11.66 -9.48
C ASP A 128 -2.06 -11.71 -10.50
N LEU A 129 -1.74 -12.90 -11.01
CA LEU A 129 -0.68 -13.13 -11.98
C LEU A 129 -1.29 -13.62 -13.30
N ASN A 130 -0.91 -13.02 -14.42
CA ASN A 130 -1.50 -13.29 -15.74
C ASN A 130 -0.73 -14.31 -16.60
N GLY A 131 0.19 -15.07 -16.02
CA GLY A 131 1.00 -16.06 -16.73
C GLY A 131 2.16 -15.48 -17.56
N SER A 132 2.31 -14.14 -17.63
CA SER A 132 3.49 -13.47 -18.17
C SER A 132 4.26 -12.68 -17.10
N HIS A 133 3.68 -12.54 -15.92
CA HIS A 133 4.34 -11.87 -14.81
C HIS A 133 5.51 -12.70 -14.29
N THR A 134 6.61 -12.01 -13.98
CA THR A 134 7.79 -12.62 -13.38
C THR A 134 7.79 -12.37 -11.86
N VAL A 135 7.85 -13.42 -11.08
CA VAL A 135 8.04 -13.37 -9.63
C VAL A 135 9.50 -13.63 -9.32
N HIS A 136 10.16 -12.68 -8.68
CA HIS A 136 11.56 -12.77 -8.25
C HIS A 136 11.64 -12.71 -6.73
N VAL A 137 12.45 -13.61 -6.15
CA VAL A 137 12.70 -13.66 -4.71
C VAL A 137 14.20 -13.71 -4.47
N ASP A 138 14.72 -12.88 -3.57
CA ASP A 138 16.09 -12.94 -3.08
C ASP A 138 16.14 -12.81 -1.55
N GLY A 139 17.29 -13.16 -0.94
CA GLY A 139 17.52 -13.07 0.51
C GLY A 139 16.89 -14.19 1.33
N LEU A 140 15.94 -14.95 0.79
CA LEU A 140 15.27 -16.08 1.43
C LEU A 140 15.87 -17.41 0.98
N ASP A 141 15.79 -18.43 1.81
CA ASP A 141 16.08 -19.82 1.40
C ASP A 141 14.90 -20.42 0.65
N GLN A 142 13.68 -20.03 1.01
CA GLN A 142 12.45 -20.49 0.37
C GLN A 142 11.35 -19.42 0.41
N ALA A 143 10.57 -19.37 -0.67
CA ALA A 143 9.28 -18.70 -0.72
C ALA A 143 8.24 -19.63 -1.36
N PHE A 144 6.98 -19.47 -0.96
CA PHE A 144 5.86 -20.27 -1.45
C PHE A 144 4.86 -19.39 -2.17
N LEU A 145 4.42 -19.83 -3.34
CA LEU A 145 3.27 -19.28 -4.05
C LEU A 145 2.13 -20.27 -3.91
N THR A 146 1.11 -19.91 -3.17
CA THR A 146 -0.06 -20.75 -2.94
C THR A 146 -1.28 -20.14 -3.64
N PRO A 147 -2.01 -20.90 -4.48
CA PRO A 147 -3.25 -20.41 -5.08
C PRO A 147 -4.24 -19.94 -4.01
N ALA A 148 -4.76 -18.72 -4.16
CA ALA A 148 -5.63 -18.07 -3.19
C ALA A 148 -7.07 -17.97 -3.70
N ALA A 149 -8.05 -18.21 -2.82
CA ALA A 149 -9.45 -17.98 -3.11
C ALA A 149 -9.76 -16.47 -3.23
N THR A 150 -10.82 -16.15 -3.98
CA THR A 150 -11.38 -14.79 -3.99
C THR A 150 -12.53 -14.75 -3.01
N GLU A 151 -12.42 -13.89 -2.01
CA GLU A 151 -13.43 -13.70 -0.96
C GLU A 151 -13.59 -12.21 -0.67
N ILE A 152 -14.83 -11.76 -0.46
CA ILE A 152 -15.10 -10.40 0.01
C ILE A 152 -14.67 -10.29 1.48
N SER A 153 -13.82 -9.31 1.78
CA SER A 153 -13.33 -9.06 3.13
C SER A 153 -13.18 -7.57 3.39
N ASN A 154 -13.41 -7.16 4.62
CA ASN A 154 -13.07 -5.83 5.12
C ASN A 154 -11.67 -5.77 5.74
N GLU A 155 -10.90 -6.85 5.66
CA GLU A 155 -9.50 -6.94 6.07
C GLU A 155 -8.67 -7.38 4.87
N LEU A 156 -7.76 -6.51 4.41
CA LEU A 156 -6.90 -6.75 3.27
C LEU A 156 -5.43 -6.65 3.68
N THR A 157 -4.65 -7.66 3.34
CA THR A 157 -3.19 -7.72 3.59
C THR A 157 -2.40 -7.00 2.51
N ALA A 158 -1.06 -7.00 2.60
CA ALA A 158 -0.19 -6.51 1.53
C ALA A 158 -0.54 -7.20 0.20
N GLY A 159 -0.49 -6.43 -0.91
CA GLY A 159 -0.78 -6.96 -2.24
C GLY A 159 -1.62 -6.05 -3.10
N ILE A 160 -2.25 -6.64 -4.14
CA ILE A 160 -3.13 -5.94 -5.09
C ILE A 160 -4.52 -6.56 -5.05
N TRP A 161 -5.51 -5.74 -4.77
CA TRP A 161 -6.90 -6.11 -4.54
C TRP A 161 -7.83 -5.37 -5.51
N GLU A 162 -9.03 -5.88 -5.75
CA GLU A 162 -10.02 -5.28 -6.65
C GLU A 162 -11.34 -5.03 -5.92
N VAL A 163 -11.80 -3.79 -5.97
CA VAL A 163 -13.10 -3.41 -5.42
C VAL A 163 -14.22 -4.05 -6.25
N GLY A 164 -15.21 -4.62 -5.58
CA GLY A 164 -16.27 -5.42 -6.17
C GLY A 164 -15.96 -6.92 -6.30
N LYS A 165 -14.72 -7.34 -5.99
CA LYS A 165 -14.32 -8.77 -5.94
C LYS A 165 -13.73 -9.16 -4.60
N ASP A 166 -12.91 -8.30 -4.00
CA ASP A 166 -12.20 -8.57 -2.74
C ASP A 166 -12.75 -7.75 -1.58
N ILE A 167 -13.34 -6.60 -1.88
CA ILE A 167 -14.02 -5.72 -0.95
C ILE A 167 -15.19 -5.06 -1.69
N GLU A 168 -16.31 -4.82 -1.02
CA GLU A 168 -17.45 -4.14 -1.59
C GLU A 168 -17.13 -2.65 -1.90
N ALA A 169 -17.82 -2.07 -2.90
CA ALA A 169 -17.79 -0.63 -3.10
C ALA A 169 -18.53 0.08 -1.95
N GLY A 170 -17.99 1.19 -1.45
CA GLY A 170 -18.61 1.88 -0.31
C GLY A 170 -17.74 2.98 0.28
N SER A 171 -18.25 3.56 1.37
CA SER A 171 -17.53 4.55 2.18
C SER A 171 -16.87 3.84 3.36
N TYR A 172 -15.59 4.09 3.57
CA TYR A 172 -14.81 3.41 4.60
C TYR A 172 -13.94 4.38 5.41
N ALA A 173 -13.81 4.07 6.70
CA ALA A 173 -12.67 4.50 7.50
C ALA A 173 -11.64 3.38 7.50
N VAL A 174 -10.40 3.68 7.11
CA VAL A 174 -9.34 2.67 6.96
C VAL A 174 -8.29 2.85 8.03
N ILE A 175 -7.94 1.75 8.69
CA ILE A 175 -7.04 1.71 9.84
C ILE A 175 -6.02 0.59 9.62
N PRO A 176 -4.71 0.79 9.90
CA PRO A 176 -3.75 -0.30 9.93
C PRO A 176 -3.99 -1.16 11.19
N ALA A 177 -3.90 -2.48 11.03
CA ALA A 177 -4.15 -3.42 12.14
C ALA A 177 -3.04 -3.40 13.20
N ASP A 178 -1.80 -3.08 12.81
CA ASP A 178 -0.62 -3.12 13.66
C ASP A 178 0.19 -1.83 13.63
N PHE A 179 1.20 -1.74 14.52
CA PHE A 179 2.23 -0.70 14.47
C PHE A 179 3.06 -0.86 13.21
N SER A 180 2.66 -0.16 12.16
CA SER A 180 3.26 -0.29 10.84
C SER A 180 3.35 1.05 10.14
N PHE A 181 4.18 1.08 9.12
CA PHE A 181 4.38 2.20 8.23
C PHE A 181 4.24 1.70 6.80
N GLY A 182 3.36 2.31 6.03
CA GLY A 182 3.18 1.93 4.64
C GLY A 182 2.11 2.74 3.92
N TYR A 183 1.66 2.22 2.78
CA TYR A 183 0.84 2.98 1.85
C TYR A 183 -0.33 2.15 1.33
N LEU A 184 -1.45 2.84 1.11
CA LEU A 184 -2.54 2.40 0.25
C LEU A 184 -2.53 3.27 -1.00
N GLN A 185 -2.39 2.64 -2.15
CA GLN A 185 -2.51 3.28 -3.46
C GLN A 185 -3.81 2.81 -4.13
N ILE A 186 -4.58 3.76 -4.67
CA ILE A 186 -5.84 3.47 -5.38
C ILE A 186 -5.66 3.83 -6.84
N PHE A 187 -5.83 2.84 -7.71
CA PHE A 187 -5.74 2.98 -9.16
C PHE A 187 -7.14 2.88 -9.78
N GLU A 188 -7.48 3.84 -10.63
CA GLU A 188 -8.69 3.87 -11.45
C GLU A 188 -8.26 4.17 -12.89
N GLU A 189 -8.69 3.38 -13.85
CA GLU A 189 -8.26 3.54 -15.24
C GLU A 189 -8.61 4.94 -15.78
N GLY A 190 -7.63 5.63 -16.35
CA GLY A 190 -7.77 7.00 -16.87
C GLY A 190 -7.68 8.11 -15.81
N GLU A 191 -7.50 7.79 -14.56
CA GLU A 191 -7.34 8.76 -13.46
C GLU A 191 -5.92 8.69 -12.89
N LEU A 192 -5.50 9.79 -12.24
CA LEU A 192 -4.26 9.78 -11.47
C LEU A 192 -4.42 8.96 -10.20
N PRO A 193 -3.50 8.04 -9.89
CA PRO A 193 -3.58 7.26 -8.67
C PRO A 193 -3.57 8.13 -7.42
N ARG A 194 -4.33 7.71 -6.42
CA ARG A 194 -4.34 8.32 -5.09
C ARG A 194 -3.44 7.54 -4.15
N VAL A 195 -2.72 8.23 -3.28
CA VAL A 195 -1.78 7.61 -2.32
C VAL A 195 -2.08 8.10 -0.93
N PHE A 196 -2.25 7.17 0.00
CA PHE A 196 -2.49 7.43 1.41
C PHE A 196 -1.38 6.80 2.24
N GLU A 197 -0.82 7.58 3.16
CA GLU A 197 0.21 7.12 4.08
C GLU A 197 -0.40 6.69 5.41
N PHE A 198 0.06 5.56 5.91
CA PHE A 198 -0.30 5.07 7.23
C PHE A 198 0.94 5.09 8.12
N LEU A 199 0.88 5.90 9.17
CA LEU A 199 1.88 6.02 10.21
C LEU A 199 1.21 5.67 11.53
N ASN A 200 1.29 4.43 11.96
CA ASN A 200 0.70 4.03 13.23
C ASN A 200 1.78 3.90 14.31
N SER A 201 1.98 4.96 15.07
CA SER A 201 2.86 4.97 16.24
C SER A 201 2.13 4.66 17.55
N SER A 202 0.79 4.70 17.56
CA SER A 202 -0.07 4.26 18.67
C SER A 202 -1.53 4.18 18.20
N PRO A 203 -2.33 3.22 18.70
CA PRO A 203 -3.75 3.11 18.35
C PRO A 203 -4.58 4.37 18.63
N GLU A 204 -4.14 5.20 19.58
CA GLU A 204 -4.82 6.44 19.97
C GLU A 204 -4.52 7.63 19.04
N SER A 205 -3.48 7.53 18.23
CA SER A 205 -3.04 8.60 17.31
C SER A 205 -3.25 8.29 15.83
N ALA A 206 -3.82 7.14 15.50
CA ALA A 206 -4.10 6.77 14.12
C ALA A 206 -5.13 7.72 13.51
N ILE A 207 -4.75 8.44 12.47
CA ILE A 207 -5.71 9.15 11.63
C ILE A 207 -6.43 8.09 10.79
N ASN A 208 -7.76 8.01 10.94
CA ASN A 208 -8.57 7.14 10.11
C ASN A 208 -8.67 7.77 8.72
N VAL A 209 -8.06 7.12 7.73
CA VAL A 209 -8.17 7.55 6.34
C VAL A 209 -9.60 7.31 5.86
N GLN A 210 -10.26 8.36 5.36
CA GLN A 210 -11.63 8.28 4.83
C GLN A 210 -11.60 8.05 3.33
N LEU A 211 -12.27 7.01 2.85
CA LEU A 211 -12.29 6.63 1.45
C LEU A 211 -13.71 6.41 0.92
N GLN A 212 -13.88 6.73 -0.35
CA GLN A 212 -14.99 6.27 -1.16
C GLN A 212 -14.43 5.33 -2.21
N LEU A 213 -14.73 4.04 -2.10
CA LEU A 213 -14.33 3.00 -3.04
C LEU A 213 -15.42 2.76 -4.09
N LYS A 214 -15.00 2.51 -5.33
CA LYS A 214 -15.86 2.23 -6.49
C LYS A 214 -15.48 0.89 -7.10
N ASP A 215 -16.46 0.17 -7.64
CA ASP A 215 -16.22 -1.07 -8.36
C ASP A 215 -15.15 -0.92 -9.45
N GLY A 216 -14.28 -1.91 -9.56
CA GLY A 216 -13.21 -1.99 -10.53
C GLY A 216 -11.92 -1.24 -10.16
N GLN A 217 -11.93 -0.43 -9.10
CA GLN A 217 -10.68 0.17 -8.61
C GLN A 217 -9.73 -0.92 -8.11
N LYS A 218 -8.42 -0.69 -8.33
CA LYS A 218 -7.37 -1.54 -7.76
C LYS A 218 -6.76 -0.87 -6.54
N LEU A 219 -6.61 -1.64 -5.48
CA LEU A 219 -6.03 -1.22 -4.21
C LEU A 219 -4.67 -1.91 -4.07
N LYS A 220 -3.57 -1.16 -4.06
CA LYS A 220 -2.24 -1.70 -3.75
C LYS A 220 -1.88 -1.31 -2.34
N ILE A 221 -1.71 -2.30 -1.48
CA ILE A 221 -1.30 -2.16 -0.08
C ILE A 221 0.16 -2.57 0.00
N SER A 222 1.03 -1.66 0.47
CA SER A 222 2.48 -1.85 0.52
C SER A 222 3.03 -1.56 1.91
N ARG A 223 3.95 -2.41 2.38
CA ARG A 223 4.65 -2.29 3.68
C ARG A 223 3.72 -2.29 4.89
N LEU A 224 2.51 -2.78 4.74
CA LEU A 224 1.50 -2.92 5.78
C LEU A 224 1.10 -4.39 5.85
N GLU A 225 1.13 -4.99 7.02
CA GLU A 225 0.69 -6.37 7.19
C GLU A 225 -0.79 -6.50 6.82
N MET A 226 -1.65 -5.56 7.31
CA MET A 226 -3.07 -5.57 7.05
C MET A 226 -3.69 -4.19 7.25
N LEU A 227 -4.67 -3.85 6.41
CA LEU A 227 -5.60 -2.73 6.59
C LEU A 227 -7.00 -3.26 6.90
N GLN A 228 -7.65 -2.64 7.89
CA GLN A 228 -9.05 -2.87 8.22
C GLN A 228 -9.90 -1.73 7.66
N PHE A 229 -10.97 -2.08 6.95
CA PHE A 229 -11.91 -1.16 6.30
C PHE A 229 -13.22 -1.18 7.07
N GLU A 230 -13.49 -0.13 7.85
CA GLU A 230 -14.72 0.04 8.62
C GLU A 230 -15.76 0.79 7.79
N GLU A 231 -16.88 0.15 7.47
CA GLU A 231 -17.96 0.77 6.70
C GLU A 231 -18.52 2.01 7.42
N GLN A 232 -18.71 3.08 6.64
CA GLN A 232 -19.30 4.32 7.12
C GLN A 232 -20.75 4.44 6.59
N SER A 233 -21.68 4.68 7.49
CA SER A 233 -23.12 4.79 7.20
C SER A 233 -23.51 6.18 6.69
#